data_c7ac51720619bceef0fc85385273e477
#
_entry.id   c7ac51720619bceef0fc85385273e477
#
_cell.length_a   1.000
_cell.length_b   1.000
_cell.length_c   1.000
_cell.angle_alpha   90.00
_cell.angle_beta   90.00
_cell.angle_gamma   90.00
#
_symmetry.space_group_name_H-M   'P 1'
#
loop_
_entity.id
_entity.type
_entity.pdbx_description
1 polymer ?
#
loop_
_entity_poly.entity_id
_entity_poly.type
_entity_poly.pdbx_seq_one_letter_code
_entity_poly.pdbx_strand_id
1 'polypeptide(L)'
;GIMAVIGIDLGTTNSLAAIWREQKVILIPDESGNYMIPSIVAVDQNGNILTGYAAREEELIDPGRCASNFKRFMGTGKYYDLAGQKFLPEELSALILKRIKEAAETFLGEEVTEAVISVPAYFNSHQRYATKLAAQLAGIACERIINEPSAAALTAREKEKIGKYEGGESTLENEEEETPDQYMLV
;
A
#
# COMPACT_ATOMS: atom_id res chain seq x y z
N GLY A 1 -17.11 -16.99 2.33
CA GLY A 1 -16.14 -16.43 3.28
C GLY A 1 -16.35 -14.94 3.49
N ILE A 2 -15.79 -14.45 4.58
CA ILE A 2 -15.82 -13.02 4.88
C ILE A 2 -14.73 -12.35 4.06
N MET A 3 -15.08 -11.24 3.39
CA MET A 3 -14.14 -10.42 2.63
C MET A 3 -13.79 -9.17 3.43
N ALA A 4 -12.51 -8.87 3.51
CA ALA A 4 -12.02 -7.70 4.22
C ALA A 4 -11.76 -6.54 3.27
N VAL A 5 -12.06 -5.33 3.74
CA VAL A 5 -11.67 -4.08 3.09
C VAL A 5 -10.55 -3.46 3.93
N ILE A 6 -9.42 -3.20 3.30
CA ILE A 6 -8.26 -2.63 3.99
C ILE A 6 -7.94 -1.24 3.45
N GLY A 7 -7.22 -0.47 4.26
CA GLY A 7 -6.62 0.79 3.83
C GLY A 7 -5.14 0.57 3.52
N ILE A 8 -4.66 1.13 2.43
CA ILE A 8 -3.26 1.02 2.00
C ILE A 8 -2.67 2.40 1.79
N ASP A 9 -1.51 2.61 2.40
CA ASP A 9 -0.64 3.73 2.09
C ASP A 9 0.48 3.22 1.19
N LEU A 10 0.37 3.50 -0.10
CA LEU A 10 1.37 3.14 -1.08
C LEU A 10 2.42 4.25 -1.12
N GLY A 11 3.43 4.14 -0.26
CA GLY A 11 4.46 5.17 -0.10
C GLY A 11 5.58 5.08 -1.13
N THR A 12 6.33 6.16 -1.27
CA THR A 12 7.49 6.22 -2.16
C THR A 12 8.61 5.29 -1.68
N THR A 13 8.87 5.28 -0.39
CA THR A 13 9.95 4.49 0.23
C THR A 13 9.42 3.21 0.86
N ASN A 14 8.33 3.30 1.60
CA ASN A 14 7.68 2.18 2.26
C ASN A 14 6.17 2.25 2.07
N SER A 15 5.54 1.09 2.13
CA SER A 15 4.10 0.98 2.07
C SER A 15 3.60 0.26 3.30
N LEU A 16 2.37 0.53 3.68
CA LEU A 16 1.76 -0.14 4.81
C LEU A 16 0.25 -0.30 4.61
N ALA A 17 -0.34 -1.19 5.38
CA ALA A 17 -1.76 -1.43 5.35
C ALA A 17 -2.34 -1.49 6.75
N ALA A 18 -3.61 -1.17 6.85
CA ALA A 18 -4.35 -1.21 8.09
C ALA A 18 -5.79 -1.65 7.84
N ILE A 19 -6.43 -2.14 8.87
CA ILE A 19 -7.85 -2.44 8.88
C ILE A 19 -8.48 -1.84 10.13
N TRP A 20 -9.72 -1.43 10.02
CA TRP A 20 -10.49 -1.02 11.18
C TRP A 20 -11.40 -2.16 11.62
N ARG A 21 -11.21 -2.61 12.85
CA ARG A 21 -12.02 -3.66 13.47
C ARG A 21 -12.17 -3.44 14.96
N GLU A 22 -13.32 -3.83 15.48
CA GLU A 22 -13.60 -3.73 16.91
C GLU A 22 -13.32 -2.31 17.46
N GLN A 23 -13.66 -1.29 16.66
CA GLN A 23 -13.45 0.12 16.98
C GLN A 23 -11.97 0.53 17.13
N LYS A 24 -11.09 -0.19 16.44
CA LYS A 24 -9.65 0.10 16.43
C LYS A 24 -9.08 0.08 15.02
N VAL A 25 -8.08 0.90 14.81
CA VAL A 25 -7.20 0.80 13.64
C VAL A 25 -6.13 -0.24 13.96
N ILE A 26 -6.07 -1.29 13.17
CA ILE A 26 -5.10 -2.37 13.34
C ILE A 26 -4.15 -2.32 12.16
N LEU A 27 -2.87 -2.08 12.43
CA LEU A 27 -1.82 -2.19 11.42
C LEU A 27 -1.62 -3.65 11.06
N ILE A 28 -1.45 -3.92 9.79
CA ILE A 28 -1.30 -5.28 9.27
C ILE A 28 0.19 -5.58 9.11
N PRO A 29 0.74 -6.55 9.87
CA PRO A 29 2.13 -6.96 9.72
C PRO A 29 2.28 -7.98 8.59
N ASP A 30 3.49 -8.09 8.06
CA ASP A 30 3.86 -9.23 7.23
C ASP A 30 4.16 -10.46 8.11
N GLU A 31 4.60 -11.55 7.49
CA GLU A 31 4.87 -12.82 8.18
C GLU A 31 6.02 -12.71 9.20
N SER A 32 6.88 -11.72 9.04
CA SER A 32 8.01 -11.47 9.95
C SER A 32 7.69 -10.43 11.01
N GLY A 33 6.45 -9.93 11.08
CA GLY A 33 6.02 -8.92 12.04
C GLY A 33 6.33 -7.49 11.62
N ASN A 34 6.74 -7.24 10.39
CA ASN A 34 7.02 -5.92 9.89
C ASN A 34 5.74 -5.23 9.43
N TYR A 35 5.50 -4.02 9.92
CA TYR A 35 4.34 -3.21 9.51
C TYR A 35 4.59 -2.41 8.24
N MET A 36 5.84 -2.01 8.01
CA MET A 36 6.24 -1.30 6.80
C MET A 36 6.88 -2.26 5.83
N ILE A 37 6.43 -2.19 4.58
CA ILE A 37 6.98 -2.99 3.49
C ILE A 37 7.75 -2.04 2.57
N PRO A 38 9.06 -2.24 2.39
CA PRO A 38 9.82 -1.41 1.46
C PRO A 38 9.21 -1.43 0.05
N SER A 39 9.03 -0.26 -0.52
CA SER A 39 8.49 -0.10 -1.88
C SER A 39 9.58 -0.34 -2.92
N ILE A 40 10.15 -1.53 -2.89
CA ILE A 40 11.26 -1.96 -3.75
C ILE A 40 10.87 -3.26 -4.45
N VAL A 41 11.19 -3.34 -5.74
CA VAL A 41 11.05 -4.55 -6.55
C VAL A 41 12.41 -4.90 -7.12
N ALA A 42 12.74 -6.17 -7.14
CA ALA A 42 13.98 -6.66 -7.72
C ALA A 42 13.72 -7.90 -8.55
N VAL A 43 14.63 -8.17 -9.47
CA VAL A 43 14.71 -9.45 -10.19
C VAL A 43 16.04 -10.08 -9.80
N ASP A 44 16.00 -11.24 -9.17
CA ASP A 44 17.22 -11.92 -8.75
C ASP A 44 17.95 -12.59 -9.89
N GLN A 45 19.08 -13.24 -9.60
CA GLN A 45 19.90 -13.90 -10.62
C GLN A 45 19.20 -15.08 -11.31
N ASN A 46 18.17 -15.63 -10.66
CA ASN A 46 17.39 -16.74 -11.21
C ASN A 46 16.15 -16.26 -11.98
N GLY A 47 15.97 -14.94 -12.10
CA GLY A 47 14.80 -14.36 -12.77
C GLY A 47 13.57 -14.27 -11.90
N ASN A 48 13.68 -14.52 -10.59
CA ASN A 48 12.57 -14.41 -9.66
C ASN A 48 12.31 -12.94 -9.29
N ILE A 49 11.04 -12.58 -9.19
CA ILE A 49 10.64 -11.26 -8.77
C ILE A 49 10.56 -11.23 -7.24
N LEU A 50 11.28 -10.28 -6.65
CA LEU A 50 11.32 -10.05 -5.21
C LEU A 50 10.67 -8.70 -4.90
N THR A 51 9.99 -8.62 -3.76
CA THR A 51 9.35 -7.38 -3.30
C THR A 51 9.63 -7.15 -1.81
N GLY A 52 9.62 -5.89 -1.41
CA GLY A 52 9.79 -5.54 -0.01
C GLY A 52 11.21 -5.80 0.51
N TYR A 53 11.31 -6.43 1.66
CA TYR A 53 12.62 -6.66 2.31
C TYR A 53 13.54 -7.56 1.50
N ALA A 54 13.01 -8.58 0.83
CA ALA A 54 13.81 -9.44 -0.06
C ALA A 54 14.43 -8.63 -1.20
N ALA A 55 13.67 -7.69 -1.77
CA ALA A 55 14.17 -6.80 -2.80
C ALA A 55 15.22 -5.82 -2.26
N ARG A 56 15.04 -5.33 -1.04
CA ARG A 56 16.02 -4.46 -0.39
C ARG A 56 17.35 -5.16 -0.15
N GLU A 57 17.32 -6.43 0.22
CA GLU A 57 18.54 -7.23 0.35
C GLU A 57 19.26 -7.38 -0.99
N GLU A 58 18.52 -7.62 -2.07
CA GLU A 58 19.07 -7.69 -3.42
C GLU A 58 19.66 -6.34 -3.85
N GLU A 59 19.08 -5.23 -3.44
CA GLU A 59 19.59 -3.89 -3.73
C GLU A 59 20.98 -3.67 -3.14
N LEU A 60 21.27 -4.27 -1.99
CA LEU A 60 22.61 -4.21 -1.38
C LEU A 60 23.63 -5.02 -2.15
N ILE A 61 23.20 -6.05 -2.86
CA ILE A 61 24.06 -6.94 -3.64
C ILE A 61 24.26 -6.38 -5.06
N ASP A 62 23.17 -6.06 -5.73
CA ASP A 62 23.18 -5.57 -7.11
C ASP A 62 22.06 -4.56 -7.34
N PRO A 63 22.33 -3.26 -7.13
CA PRO A 63 21.34 -2.20 -7.33
C PRO A 63 20.76 -2.15 -8.74
N GLY A 64 21.49 -2.61 -9.75
CA GLY A 64 21.04 -2.62 -11.14
C GLY A 64 19.87 -3.56 -11.41
N ARG A 65 19.57 -4.46 -10.47
CA ARG A 65 18.44 -5.39 -10.58
C ARG A 65 17.20 -4.91 -9.82
N CYS A 66 17.25 -3.70 -9.29
CA CYS A 66 16.22 -3.20 -8.36
C CYS A 66 15.61 -1.90 -8.85
N ALA A 67 14.34 -1.71 -8.55
CA ALA A 67 13.63 -0.45 -8.77
C ALA A 67 13.07 0.03 -7.43
N SER A 68 13.27 1.33 -7.15
CA SER A 68 12.72 2.03 -6.01
C SER A 68 12.27 3.44 -6.44
N ASN A 69 11.53 4.13 -5.60
CA ASN A 69 11.04 5.49 -5.86
C ASN A 69 10.18 5.60 -7.14
N PHE A 70 9.64 4.50 -7.64
CA PHE A 70 8.89 4.48 -8.89
C PHE A 70 7.51 5.15 -8.77
N LYS A 71 6.99 5.33 -7.57
CA LYS A 71 5.75 6.06 -7.34
C LYS A 71 5.79 7.46 -7.94
N ARG A 72 6.96 8.09 -7.95
CA ARG A 72 7.17 9.43 -8.51
C ARG A 72 6.89 9.50 -10.02
N PHE A 73 6.95 8.35 -10.70
CA PHE A 73 6.81 8.26 -12.14
C PHE A 73 5.52 7.56 -12.58
N MET A 74 4.57 7.41 -11.65
CA MET A 74 3.24 6.86 -11.96
C MET A 74 2.58 7.64 -13.09
N GLY A 75 2.07 6.92 -14.09
CA GLY A 75 1.37 7.51 -15.21
C GLY A 75 2.23 8.20 -16.27
N THR A 76 3.57 8.11 -16.17
CA THR A 76 4.49 8.79 -17.08
C THR A 76 4.96 7.94 -18.26
N GLY A 77 4.76 6.63 -18.21
CA GLY A 77 5.28 5.70 -19.21
C GLY A 77 6.78 5.39 -19.09
N LYS A 78 7.44 5.85 -18.01
CA LYS A 78 8.84 5.51 -17.75
C LYS A 78 8.99 4.01 -17.53
N TYR A 79 9.96 3.39 -18.19
CA TYR A 79 10.30 1.99 -17.98
C TYR A 79 11.45 1.81 -17.00
N TYR A 80 11.36 0.74 -16.22
CA TYR A 80 12.45 0.21 -15.42
C TYR A 80 12.87 -1.13 -16.01
N ASP A 81 14.13 -1.25 -16.36
CA ASP A 81 14.69 -2.51 -16.88
C ASP A 81 15.40 -3.23 -15.74
N LEU A 82 14.85 -4.36 -15.30
CA LEU A 82 15.41 -5.18 -14.26
C LEU A 82 15.86 -6.50 -14.84
N ALA A 83 17.14 -6.61 -15.13
CA ALA A 83 17.76 -7.80 -15.71
C ALA A 83 17.07 -8.26 -17.01
N GLY A 84 16.74 -7.31 -17.89
CA GLY A 84 16.08 -7.57 -19.17
C GLY A 84 14.56 -7.64 -19.11
N GLN A 85 13.97 -7.59 -17.93
CA GLN A 85 12.51 -7.49 -17.75
C GLN A 85 12.12 -6.02 -17.56
N LYS A 86 11.19 -5.54 -18.38
CA LYS A 86 10.76 -4.14 -18.36
C LYS A 86 9.45 -3.99 -17.59
N PHE A 87 9.43 -3.01 -16.70
CA PHE A 87 8.27 -2.72 -15.86
C PHE A 87 7.91 -1.24 -15.93
N LEU A 88 6.62 -0.96 -16.02
CA LEU A 88 6.08 0.37 -15.77
C LEU A 88 5.95 0.59 -14.26
N PRO A 89 5.92 1.85 -13.79
CA PRO A 89 5.67 2.15 -12.37
C PRO A 89 4.38 1.51 -11.86
N GLU A 90 3.33 1.46 -12.65
CA GLU A 90 2.05 0.83 -12.31
C GLU A 90 2.22 -0.67 -12.07
N GLU A 91 3.03 -1.33 -12.88
CA GLU A 91 3.30 -2.75 -12.72
C GLU A 91 4.13 -3.04 -11.48
N LEU A 92 5.13 -2.21 -11.20
CA LEU A 92 5.92 -2.31 -9.97
C LEU A 92 5.06 -2.08 -8.74
N SER A 93 4.20 -1.07 -8.79
CA SER A 93 3.26 -0.78 -7.71
C SER A 93 2.28 -1.93 -7.50
N ALA A 94 1.82 -2.57 -8.57
CA ALA A 94 0.95 -3.75 -8.48
C ALA A 94 1.63 -4.90 -7.74
N LEU A 95 2.91 -5.11 -7.93
CA LEU A 95 3.68 -6.14 -7.23
C LEU A 95 3.76 -5.85 -5.72
N ILE A 96 3.95 -4.59 -5.36
CA ILE A 96 3.91 -4.18 -3.94
C ILE A 96 2.51 -4.38 -3.35
N LEU A 97 1.47 -3.96 -4.07
CA LEU A 97 0.09 -4.13 -3.63
C LEU A 97 -0.28 -5.61 -3.48
N LYS A 98 0.19 -6.45 -4.38
CA LYS A 98 -0.02 -7.90 -4.29
C LYS A 98 0.65 -8.48 -3.05
N ARG A 99 1.86 -8.03 -2.75
CA ARG A 99 2.57 -8.44 -1.53
C ARG A 99 1.80 -8.04 -0.28
N ILE A 100 1.26 -6.82 -0.26
CA ILE A 100 0.43 -6.33 0.85
C ILE A 100 -0.84 -7.16 0.98
N LYS A 101 -1.51 -7.45 -0.12
CA LYS A 101 -2.71 -8.29 -0.15
C LYS A 101 -2.44 -9.66 0.47
N GLU A 102 -1.36 -10.31 0.06
CA GLU A 102 -0.97 -11.64 0.58
C GLU A 102 -0.69 -11.58 2.09
N ALA A 103 0.04 -10.57 2.55
CA ALA A 103 0.32 -10.37 3.97
C ALA A 103 -0.97 -10.15 4.76
N ALA A 104 -1.87 -9.32 4.23
CA ALA A 104 -3.15 -9.03 4.86
C ALA A 104 -4.03 -10.27 4.95
N GLU A 105 -4.12 -11.05 3.89
CA GLU A 105 -4.91 -12.27 3.88
C GLU A 105 -4.38 -13.30 4.88
N THR A 106 -3.07 -13.42 4.98
CA THR A 106 -2.44 -14.31 5.97
C THR A 106 -2.72 -13.85 7.40
N PHE A 107 -2.56 -12.56 7.66
CA PHE A 107 -2.78 -12.00 9.00
C PHE A 107 -4.24 -12.07 9.44
N LEU A 108 -5.16 -11.72 8.55
CA LEU A 108 -6.58 -11.65 8.86
C LEU A 108 -7.28 -13.01 8.78
N GLY A 109 -6.71 -13.96 8.06
CA GLY A 109 -7.38 -15.23 7.77
C GLY A 109 -8.61 -15.06 6.88
N GLU A 110 -8.64 -14.00 6.08
CA GLU A 110 -9.77 -13.63 5.23
C GLU A 110 -9.26 -13.21 3.85
N GLU A 111 -10.14 -13.33 2.86
CA GLU A 111 -9.85 -12.81 1.53
C GLU A 111 -9.90 -11.28 1.52
N VAL A 112 -8.90 -10.66 0.90
CA VAL A 112 -8.83 -9.20 0.71
C VAL A 112 -9.04 -8.91 -0.77
N THR A 113 -10.20 -8.40 -1.12
CA THR A 113 -10.58 -8.11 -2.51
C THR A 113 -10.72 -6.63 -2.79
N GLU A 114 -10.80 -5.80 -1.75
CA GLU A 114 -11.04 -4.37 -1.87
C GLU A 114 -10.11 -3.61 -0.95
N ALA A 115 -9.65 -2.46 -1.42
CA ALA A 115 -8.86 -1.54 -0.62
C ALA A 115 -9.22 -0.10 -0.93
N VAL A 116 -8.99 0.75 0.06
CA VAL A 116 -8.94 2.20 -0.11
C VAL A 116 -7.47 2.59 -0.10
N ILE A 117 -7.01 3.30 -1.13
CA ILE A 117 -5.61 3.65 -1.27
C ILE A 117 -5.43 5.15 -1.10
N SER A 118 -4.51 5.55 -0.23
CA SER A 118 -4.14 6.94 -0.05
C SER A 118 -3.02 7.32 -1.03
N VAL A 119 -3.13 8.52 -1.58
CA VAL A 119 -2.14 9.09 -2.49
C VAL A 119 -1.79 10.51 -2.04
N PRO A 120 -0.62 11.03 -2.45
CA PRO A 120 -0.29 12.43 -2.17
C PRO A 120 -1.32 13.38 -2.76
N ALA A 121 -1.56 14.50 -2.09
CA ALA A 121 -2.47 15.53 -2.56
C ALA A 121 -2.06 16.10 -3.92
N TYR A 122 -0.77 16.09 -4.25
CA TYR A 122 -0.26 16.59 -5.52
C TYR A 122 -0.51 15.65 -6.71
N PHE A 123 -0.99 14.42 -6.49
CA PHE A 123 -1.29 13.51 -7.59
C PHE A 123 -2.34 14.10 -8.52
N ASN A 124 -2.05 14.10 -9.81
CA ASN A 124 -3.00 14.48 -10.85
C ASN A 124 -3.88 13.29 -11.27
N SER A 125 -4.76 13.51 -12.23
CA SER A 125 -5.69 12.47 -12.69
C SER A 125 -4.98 11.28 -13.34
N HIS A 126 -3.87 11.49 -14.03
CA HIS A 126 -3.08 10.41 -14.62
C HIS A 126 -2.44 9.52 -13.55
N GLN A 127 -1.91 10.12 -12.49
CA GLN A 127 -1.30 9.40 -11.38
C GLN A 127 -2.36 8.61 -10.59
N ARG A 128 -3.54 9.19 -10.39
CA ARG A 128 -4.67 8.51 -9.72
C ARG A 128 -5.19 7.35 -10.54
N TYR A 129 -5.32 7.53 -11.85
CA TYR A 129 -5.71 6.46 -12.76
C TYR A 129 -4.69 5.32 -12.74
N ALA A 130 -3.40 5.64 -12.80
CA ALA A 130 -2.31 4.67 -12.72
C ALA A 130 -2.34 3.88 -11.40
N THR A 131 -2.69 4.53 -10.29
CA THR A 131 -2.83 3.87 -9.00
C THR A 131 -4.00 2.87 -9.00
N LYS A 132 -5.13 3.25 -9.59
CA LYS A 132 -6.27 2.32 -9.75
C LYS A 132 -5.90 1.14 -10.64
N LEU A 133 -5.17 1.39 -11.71
CA LEU A 133 -4.70 0.33 -12.60
C LEU A 133 -3.76 -0.63 -11.87
N ALA A 134 -2.85 -0.11 -11.05
CA ALA A 134 -1.97 -0.92 -10.22
C ALA A 134 -2.77 -1.84 -9.28
N ALA A 135 -3.79 -1.31 -8.63
CA ALA A 135 -4.67 -2.10 -7.76
C ALA A 135 -5.39 -3.20 -8.55
N GLN A 136 -5.92 -2.87 -9.71
CA GLN A 136 -6.58 -3.84 -10.59
C GLN A 136 -5.63 -4.97 -10.99
N LEU A 137 -4.40 -4.64 -11.37
CA LEU A 137 -3.36 -5.62 -11.71
C LEU A 137 -3.02 -6.54 -10.53
N ALA A 138 -3.13 -6.03 -9.31
CA ALA A 138 -2.89 -6.78 -8.08
C ALA A 138 -4.09 -7.63 -7.64
N GLY A 139 -5.21 -7.55 -8.35
CA GLY A 139 -6.44 -8.25 -7.97
C GLY A 139 -7.21 -7.58 -6.85
N ILE A 140 -7.08 -6.26 -6.71
CA ILE A 140 -7.73 -5.47 -5.66
C ILE A 140 -8.70 -4.48 -6.31
N ALA A 141 -9.96 -4.49 -5.88
CA ALA A 141 -10.91 -3.46 -6.25
C ALA A 141 -10.60 -2.20 -5.44
N CYS A 142 -10.34 -1.10 -6.12
CA CYS A 142 -10.08 0.18 -5.49
C CYS A 142 -11.04 1.21 -6.06
N GLU A 143 -12.17 1.40 -5.40
CA GLU A 143 -13.17 2.38 -5.80
C GLU A 143 -12.84 3.78 -5.28
N ARG A 144 -12.13 3.85 -4.15
CA ARG A 144 -11.78 5.12 -3.53
C ARG A 144 -10.28 5.29 -3.42
N ILE A 145 -9.82 6.36 -4.06
CA ILE A 145 -8.49 6.91 -3.85
C ILE A 145 -8.67 8.22 -3.11
N ILE A 146 -7.96 8.38 -2.03
CA ILE A 146 -8.06 9.61 -1.25
C ILE A 146 -6.71 10.29 -1.13
N ASN A 147 -6.78 11.59 -0.90
CA ASN A 147 -5.60 12.37 -0.60
C ASN A 147 -5.10 12.07 0.82
N GLU A 148 -3.85 12.40 1.08
CA GLU A 148 -3.36 12.43 2.44
C GLU A 148 -4.44 12.92 3.45
N PRO A 149 -4.49 12.37 4.65
CA PRO A 149 -3.44 11.54 5.23
C PRO A 149 -3.56 10.05 4.91
N SER A 150 -2.74 9.25 5.52
CA SER A 150 -2.50 7.84 5.29
C SER A 150 -3.73 6.92 5.28
N ALA A 151 -3.52 5.69 4.85
CA ALA A 151 -4.52 4.62 4.90
C ALA A 151 -5.07 4.35 6.31
N ALA A 152 -4.24 4.53 7.34
CA ALA A 152 -4.69 4.38 8.73
C ALA A 152 -5.63 5.52 9.14
N ALA A 153 -5.37 6.74 8.70
CA ALA A 153 -6.30 7.85 8.93
C ALA A 153 -7.62 7.63 8.20
N LEU A 154 -7.58 6.97 7.05
CA LEU A 154 -8.77 6.57 6.31
C LEU A 154 -9.62 5.57 7.07
N THR A 155 -9.00 4.54 7.62
CA THR A 155 -9.71 3.57 8.43
C THR A 155 -10.29 4.21 9.68
N ALA A 156 -9.60 5.21 10.24
CA ALA A 156 -10.12 6.01 11.35
C ALA A 156 -11.36 6.81 10.93
N ARG A 157 -11.38 7.39 9.73
CA ARG A 157 -12.55 8.10 9.20
C ARG A 157 -13.75 7.19 8.97
N GLU A 158 -13.54 5.98 8.49
CA GLU A 158 -14.60 4.99 8.36
C GLU A 158 -15.16 4.63 9.74
N LYS A 159 -14.32 4.48 10.74
CA LYS A 159 -14.72 4.31 12.14
C LYS A 159 -15.59 5.47 12.63
N GLU A 160 -15.22 6.71 12.32
CA GLU A 160 -16.00 7.89 12.68
C GLU A 160 -17.41 7.84 12.08
N LYS A 161 -17.52 7.50 10.80
CA LYS A 161 -18.81 7.35 10.14
C LYS A 161 -19.69 6.30 10.82
N ILE A 162 -19.12 5.15 11.15
CA ILE A 162 -19.83 4.07 11.84
C ILE A 162 -20.22 4.52 13.24
N GLY A 163 -19.33 5.19 13.97
CA GLY A 163 -19.60 5.71 15.29
C GLY A 163 -20.76 6.71 15.31
N LYS A 164 -20.88 7.56 14.29
CA LYS A 164 -22.02 8.49 14.14
C LYS A 164 -23.33 7.76 13.93
N TYR A 165 -23.33 6.67 13.16
CA TYR A 165 -24.54 5.87 12.94
C TYR A 165 -24.97 5.12 14.20
N GLU A 166 -24.04 4.70 15.02
CA GLU A 166 -24.30 3.98 16.26
C GLU A 166 -24.53 4.89 17.47
N GLY A 167 -24.44 6.21 17.28
CA GLY A 167 -24.61 7.18 18.36
C GLY A 167 -23.41 7.28 19.31
N GLY A 168 -22.27 6.72 18.93
CA GLY A 168 -21.03 6.83 19.69
C GLY A 168 -20.30 8.13 19.37
N GLU A 169 -19.79 8.82 20.40
CA GLU A 169 -18.84 9.90 20.17
C GLU A 169 -17.50 9.33 19.77
N SER A 170 -16.93 9.90 18.71
CA SER A 170 -15.65 9.44 18.21
C SER A 170 -14.52 10.23 18.88
N THR A 171 -13.52 9.51 19.35
CA THR A 171 -12.26 10.08 19.81
C THR A 171 -11.27 10.29 18.67
N LEU A 172 -11.75 10.22 17.46
CA LEU A 172 -10.96 10.17 16.24
C LEU A 172 -10.22 11.45 15.93
N GLU A 173 -10.67 12.60 16.44
CA GLU A 173 -9.96 13.86 16.25
C GLU A 173 -8.52 13.75 16.75
N ASN A 174 -8.33 13.07 17.88
CA ASN A 174 -6.99 12.84 18.43
C ASN A 174 -6.22 11.78 17.64
N GLU A 175 -6.89 10.74 17.13
CA GLU A 175 -6.27 9.70 16.32
C GLU A 175 -5.88 10.23 14.94
N GLU A 176 -6.68 11.11 14.36
CA GLU A 176 -6.37 11.75 13.07
C GLU A 176 -5.18 12.69 13.15
N GLU A 177 -4.97 13.36 14.29
CA GLU A 177 -3.84 14.23 14.49
C GLU A 177 -2.52 13.45 14.65
N GLU A 178 -2.57 12.30 15.30
CA GLU A 178 -1.38 11.48 15.53
C GLU A 178 -1.02 10.61 14.32
N THR A 179 -2.01 10.07 13.63
CA THR A 179 -1.80 9.09 12.58
C THR A 179 -1.02 9.64 11.38
N PRO A 180 -1.30 10.83 10.85
CA PRO A 180 -0.56 11.37 9.71
C PRO A 180 0.93 11.49 9.99
N ASP A 181 1.31 11.91 11.19
CA ASP A 181 2.72 12.09 11.54
C ASP A 181 3.47 10.77 11.57
N GLN A 182 2.86 9.69 12.07
CA GLN A 182 3.46 8.37 12.06
C GLN A 182 3.73 7.85 10.66
N TYR A 183 2.84 8.12 9.73
CA TYR A 183 2.93 7.60 8.37
C TYR A 183 3.72 8.51 7.43
N MET A 184 3.85 9.77 7.75
CA MET A 184 4.68 10.71 7.00
C MET A 184 6.17 10.48 7.22
N LEU A 185 6.55 9.80 8.28
CA LEU A 185 7.93 9.38 8.54
C LEU A 185 8.38 8.21 7.66
N VAL A 186 7.48 7.63 6.95
CA VAL A 186 7.69 6.53 6.04
C VAL A 186 7.93 7.04 4.64
#